data_3af5cedd2aef11a9c1cd44360726d707
#
_entry.id   3af5cedd2aef11a9c1cd44360726d707
#
_cell.length_a   1.000
_cell.length_b   1.000
_cell.length_c   1.000
_cell.angle_alpha   90.00
_cell.angle_beta   90.00
_cell.angle_gamma   90.00
#
_symmetry.space_group_name_H-M   'P 1'
#
loop_
_entity.id
_entity.type
_entity.pdbx_description
1 polymer ?
#
loop_
_entity_poly.entity_id
_entity_poly.type
_entity_poly.pdbx_seq_one_letter_code
_entity_poly.pdbx_strand_id
1 'polypeptide(L)'
;MPGQIMSDDLCKLTAVEAVARLRKKEISPLDLVEASARRIAEVEPAVNALPTLCLDRARDHAKRIMAGGDACEASDEAGWLAGLPVSIKDLTDVAGVRTTYGSPIFANHVPATSHPLVERIERKGGIVMGKSNTPEFGAGGSTFNEVFGRTRNPWNTSLTCGGSTGGGSVSVATGEVWLAH
;
A
#
# COMPACT_ATOMS: atom_id res chain seq x y z
N MET A 1 12.18 15.72 -26.73
CA MET A 1 11.26 15.63 -25.61
C MET A 1 11.33 14.19 -25.14
N PRO A 2 11.83 13.82 -23.94
CA PRO A 2 11.66 12.46 -23.42
C PRO A 2 10.15 12.24 -23.26
N GLY A 3 9.66 11.12 -23.79
CA GLY A 3 8.24 10.78 -23.77
C GLY A 3 7.72 10.77 -22.33
N GLN A 4 6.63 11.45 -22.11
CA GLN A 4 5.88 11.45 -20.86
C GLN A 4 5.45 9.99 -20.60
N ILE A 5 6.06 9.34 -19.60
CA ILE A 5 5.72 7.97 -19.22
C ILE A 5 4.24 8.00 -18.82
N MET A 6 3.41 7.27 -19.55
CA MET A 6 1.98 7.18 -19.24
C MET A 6 1.83 6.55 -17.84
N SER A 7 0.91 7.06 -17.05
CA SER A 7 0.69 6.61 -15.67
C SER A 7 0.45 5.11 -15.50
N ASP A 8 -0.17 4.48 -16.49
CA ASP A 8 -0.44 3.04 -16.52
C ASP A 8 0.84 2.19 -16.65
N ASP A 9 1.91 2.76 -17.22
CA ASP A 9 3.19 2.07 -17.33
C ASP A 9 3.96 2.04 -16.01
N LEU A 10 3.73 3.00 -15.10
CA LEU A 10 4.36 3.00 -13.79
C LEU A 10 3.93 1.80 -12.94
N CYS A 11 2.63 1.47 -12.93
CA CYS A 11 2.09 0.35 -12.15
C CYS A 11 2.56 -1.04 -12.65
N LYS A 12 3.17 -1.11 -13.84
CA LYS A 12 3.74 -2.34 -14.42
C LYS A 12 5.21 -2.56 -14.04
N LEU A 13 5.87 -1.56 -13.45
CA LEU A 13 7.25 -1.70 -13.01
C LEU A 13 7.33 -2.69 -11.86
N THR A 14 8.39 -3.46 -11.82
CA THR A 14 8.75 -4.20 -10.60
C THR A 14 9.17 -3.22 -9.50
N ALA A 15 9.09 -3.64 -8.22
CA ALA A 15 9.55 -2.83 -7.10
C ALA A 15 11.02 -2.39 -7.26
N VAL A 16 11.86 -3.30 -7.80
CA VAL A 16 13.28 -3.02 -8.05
C VAL A 16 13.47 -1.92 -9.10
N GLU A 17 12.74 -2.00 -10.21
CA GLU A 17 12.78 -0.98 -11.28
C GLU A 17 12.26 0.37 -10.78
N ALA A 18 11.13 0.36 -10.06
CA ALA A 18 10.56 1.57 -9.48
C ALA A 18 11.55 2.27 -8.54
N VAL A 19 12.15 1.53 -7.60
CA VAL A 19 13.17 2.07 -6.69
C VAL A 19 14.41 2.57 -7.44
N ALA A 20 14.87 1.85 -8.46
CA ALA A 20 16.02 2.28 -9.28
C ALA A 20 15.75 3.61 -9.98
N ARG A 21 14.52 3.81 -10.53
CA ARG A 21 14.11 5.07 -11.19
C ARG A 21 13.93 6.21 -10.18
N LEU A 22 13.36 5.93 -8.99
CA LEU A 22 13.25 6.89 -7.90
C LEU A 22 14.63 7.40 -7.46
N ARG A 23 15.60 6.49 -7.25
CA ARG A 23 16.98 6.85 -6.88
C ARG A 23 17.67 7.71 -7.93
N LYS A 24 17.40 7.45 -9.21
CA LYS A 24 17.92 8.26 -10.33
C LYS A 24 17.15 9.57 -10.55
N LYS A 25 16.08 9.81 -9.79
CA LYS A 25 15.15 10.94 -9.97
C LYS A 25 14.52 11.00 -11.37
N GLU A 26 14.39 9.86 -12.04
CA GLU A 26 13.66 9.72 -13.31
C GLU A 26 12.15 9.80 -13.10
N ILE A 27 11.67 9.38 -11.93
CA ILE A 27 10.31 9.52 -11.42
C ILE A 27 10.35 10.01 -9.98
N SER A 28 9.29 10.64 -9.51
CA SER A 28 9.17 11.09 -8.13
C SER A 28 8.32 10.13 -7.28
N PRO A 29 8.46 10.16 -5.93
CA PRO A 29 7.54 9.49 -5.02
C PRO A 29 6.08 9.85 -5.27
N LEU A 30 5.80 11.12 -5.59
CA LEU A 30 4.45 11.59 -5.87
C LEU A 30 3.88 10.99 -7.16
N ASP A 31 4.70 10.79 -8.21
CA ASP A 31 4.26 10.12 -9.44
C ASP A 31 3.77 8.70 -9.17
N LEU A 32 4.49 7.95 -8.31
CA LEU A 32 4.07 6.60 -7.93
C LEU A 32 2.82 6.60 -7.04
N VAL A 33 2.70 7.53 -6.09
CA VAL A 33 1.50 7.68 -5.24
C VAL A 33 0.28 7.98 -6.11
N GLU A 34 0.38 8.88 -7.08
CA GLU A 34 -0.74 9.20 -7.98
C GLU A 34 -1.05 8.07 -8.98
N ALA A 35 -0.03 7.35 -9.47
CA ALA A 35 -0.25 6.17 -10.30
C ALA A 35 -0.99 5.08 -9.50
N SER A 36 -0.53 4.79 -8.27
CA SER A 36 -1.18 3.87 -7.33
C SER A 36 -2.63 4.30 -7.04
N ALA A 37 -2.86 5.58 -6.71
CA ALA A 37 -4.20 6.08 -6.39
C ALA A 37 -5.18 5.91 -7.56
N ARG A 38 -4.75 6.17 -8.81
CA ARG A 38 -5.58 5.92 -10.01
C ARG A 38 -5.87 4.44 -10.18
N ARG A 39 -4.84 3.59 -10.03
CA ARG A 39 -5.00 2.14 -10.17
C ARG A 39 -5.93 1.56 -9.11
N ILE A 40 -5.84 2.01 -7.86
CA ILE A 40 -6.76 1.67 -6.77
C ILE A 40 -8.20 2.05 -7.17
N ALA A 41 -8.42 3.28 -7.62
CA ALA A 41 -9.76 3.72 -8.02
C ALA A 41 -10.38 2.89 -9.16
N GLU A 42 -9.54 2.36 -10.06
CA GLU A 42 -9.97 1.51 -11.18
C GLU A 42 -10.36 0.10 -10.72
N VAL A 43 -9.57 -0.54 -9.84
CA VAL A 43 -9.68 -1.99 -9.58
C VAL A 43 -10.42 -2.33 -8.29
N GLU A 44 -10.36 -1.47 -7.27
CA GLU A 44 -10.95 -1.72 -5.95
C GLU A 44 -12.45 -2.05 -5.97
N PRO A 45 -13.29 -1.42 -6.81
CA PRO A 45 -14.70 -1.80 -6.90
C PRO A 45 -14.95 -3.28 -7.25
N ALA A 46 -14.00 -3.92 -7.94
CA ALA A 46 -14.09 -5.32 -8.34
C ALA A 46 -13.45 -6.27 -7.33
N VAL A 47 -12.38 -5.85 -6.63
CA VAL A 47 -11.54 -6.77 -5.84
C VAL A 47 -11.62 -6.58 -4.33
N ASN A 48 -11.86 -5.37 -3.83
CA ASN A 48 -11.92 -5.04 -2.40
C ASN A 48 -10.66 -5.50 -1.63
N ALA A 49 -9.50 -5.09 -2.11
CA ALA A 49 -8.20 -5.44 -1.55
C ALA A 49 -7.73 -4.44 -0.47
N LEU A 50 -7.99 -3.14 -0.68
CA LEU A 50 -7.55 -2.02 0.16
C LEU A 50 -8.76 -1.21 0.70
N PRO A 51 -9.59 -1.78 1.58
CA PRO A 51 -10.84 -1.14 2.01
C PRO A 51 -10.68 0.14 2.85
N THR A 52 -9.49 0.41 3.38
CA THR A 52 -9.18 1.66 4.10
C THR A 52 -7.98 2.33 3.44
N LEU A 53 -8.21 3.48 2.80
CA LEU A 53 -7.17 4.26 2.14
C LEU A 53 -6.72 5.44 3.00
N CYS A 54 -5.46 5.85 2.84
CA CYS A 54 -4.89 7.04 3.49
C CYS A 54 -4.10 7.90 2.49
N LEU A 55 -4.72 8.22 1.34
CA LEU A 55 -4.08 8.85 0.20
C LEU A 55 -3.50 10.23 0.51
N ASP A 56 -4.18 11.06 1.31
CA ASP A 56 -3.67 12.39 1.67
C ASP A 56 -2.42 12.27 2.53
N ARG A 57 -2.41 11.33 3.51
CA ARG A 57 -1.23 10.99 4.30
C ARG A 57 -0.08 10.51 3.40
N ALA A 58 -0.38 9.69 2.39
CA ALA A 58 0.60 9.20 1.43
C ALA A 58 1.20 10.33 0.58
N ARG A 59 0.38 11.26 0.09
CA ARG A 59 0.81 12.45 -0.64
C ARG A 59 1.73 13.35 0.21
N ASP A 60 1.35 13.58 1.46
CA ASP A 60 2.16 14.40 2.36
C ASP A 60 3.48 13.73 2.72
N HIS A 61 3.49 12.40 2.88
CA HIS A 61 4.74 11.65 3.07
C HIS A 61 5.63 11.74 1.82
N ALA A 62 5.07 11.56 0.62
CA ALA A 62 5.81 11.73 -0.63
C ALA A 62 6.48 13.12 -0.73
N LYS A 63 5.73 14.19 -0.42
CA LYS A 63 6.26 15.57 -0.41
C LYS A 63 7.40 15.74 0.60
N ARG A 64 7.29 15.17 1.81
CA ARG A 64 8.37 15.21 2.81
C ARG A 64 9.64 14.53 2.32
N ILE A 65 9.54 13.33 1.72
CA ILE A 65 10.67 12.63 1.13
C ILE A 65 11.32 13.50 0.02
N MET A 66 10.51 14.08 -0.86
CA MET A 66 11.00 14.94 -1.95
C MET A 66 11.68 16.22 -1.45
N ALA A 67 11.25 16.76 -0.31
CA ALA A 67 11.85 17.93 0.32
C ALA A 67 13.16 17.62 1.11
N GLY A 68 13.61 16.36 1.10
CA GLY A 68 14.80 15.95 1.86
C GLY A 68 14.53 15.72 3.35
N GLY A 69 13.26 15.56 3.78
CA GLY A 69 12.89 15.20 5.14
C GLY A 69 13.02 13.70 5.43
N ASP A 70 12.94 13.35 6.70
CA ASP A 70 12.82 12.03 7.36
C ASP A 70 13.69 10.86 6.85
N ALA A 71 14.09 10.83 5.60
CA ALA A 71 14.67 9.64 5.00
C ALA A 71 15.82 9.94 4.00
N CYS A 72 16.15 11.20 3.76
CA CYS A 72 17.16 11.56 2.76
C CYS A 72 18.59 11.13 3.17
N GLU A 73 18.87 11.01 4.47
CA GLU A 73 20.15 10.55 4.98
C GLU A 73 20.45 9.07 4.70
N ALA A 74 19.41 8.29 4.38
CA ALA A 74 19.48 6.85 4.13
C ALA A 74 19.51 6.47 2.64
N SER A 75 19.67 7.42 1.72
CA SER A 75 19.51 7.19 0.26
C SER A 75 20.44 6.11 -0.31
N ASP A 76 21.60 5.89 0.28
CA ASP A 76 22.57 4.87 -0.13
C ASP A 76 22.49 3.58 0.70
N GLU A 77 21.60 3.54 1.71
CA GLU A 77 21.47 2.39 2.58
C GLU A 77 20.76 1.23 1.88
N ALA A 78 21.23 0.00 2.14
CA ALA A 78 20.57 -1.20 1.67
C ALA A 78 19.14 -1.30 2.22
N GLY A 79 18.18 -1.60 1.32
CA GLY A 79 16.76 -1.68 1.68
C GLY A 79 16.02 -0.33 1.70
N TRP A 80 16.65 0.76 1.22
CA TRP A 80 15.98 2.03 1.01
C TRP A 80 14.92 1.93 -0.10
N LEU A 81 13.65 2.25 0.22
CA LEU A 81 12.49 2.14 -0.67
C LEU A 81 12.23 3.40 -1.50
N ALA A 82 12.90 4.51 -1.19
CA ALA A 82 12.94 5.74 -1.99
C ALA A 82 11.57 6.38 -2.30
N GLY A 83 10.52 6.10 -1.55
CA GLY A 83 9.17 6.60 -1.82
C GLY A 83 8.25 5.57 -2.48
N LEU A 84 8.58 4.28 -2.39
CA LEU A 84 7.77 3.21 -2.96
C LEU A 84 6.43 3.05 -2.22
N PRO A 85 5.26 3.04 -2.92
CA PRO A 85 3.96 2.78 -2.32
C PRO A 85 3.82 1.35 -1.80
N VAL A 86 3.29 1.21 -0.57
CA VAL A 86 3.11 -0.07 0.11
C VAL A 86 1.71 -0.16 0.75
N SER A 87 1.20 -1.36 0.94
CA SER A 87 0.01 -1.61 1.76
C SER A 87 0.38 -2.30 3.07
N ILE A 88 -0.38 -2.00 4.12
CA ILE A 88 -0.20 -2.60 5.45
C ILE A 88 -1.44 -3.42 5.80
N LYS A 89 -1.22 -4.68 6.17
CA LYS A 89 -2.32 -5.56 6.57
C LYS A 89 -3.13 -4.97 7.72
N ASP A 90 -4.44 -5.10 7.67
CA ASP A 90 -5.34 -4.52 8.68
C ASP A 90 -5.30 -5.22 10.06
N LEU A 91 -4.20 -5.91 10.34
CA LEU A 91 -3.80 -6.44 11.64
C LEU A 91 -2.66 -5.63 12.29
N THR A 92 -2.12 -4.64 11.59
CA THR A 92 -0.92 -3.92 12.02
C THR A 92 -1.22 -2.43 12.08
N ASP A 93 -1.03 -1.82 13.22
CA ASP A 93 -1.39 -0.43 13.48
C ASP A 93 -0.58 0.55 12.64
N VAL A 94 -1.28 1.52 12.06
CA VAL A 94 -0.73 2.70 11.40
C VAL A 94 -1.32 3.92 12.07
N ALA A 95 -0.50 4.75 12.69
CA ALA A 95 -0.95 5.93 13.43
C ALA A 95 -1.87 6.82 12.59
N GLY A 96 -3.03 7.17 13.15
CA GLY A 96 -4.03 8.00 12.51
C GLY A 96 -4.80 7.34 11.36
N VAL A 97 -4.57 6.04 11.08
CA VAL A 97 -5.27 5.30 10.04
C VAL A 97 -6.14 4.22 10.67
N ARG A 98 -7.43 4.21 10.33
CA ARG A 98 -8.38 3.20 10.81
C ARG A 98 -7.81 1.79 10.64
N THR A 99 -7.77 1.02 11.74
CA THR A 99 -7.26 -0.36 11.79
C THR A 99 -8.29 -1.21 12.55
N THR A 100 -8.93 -2.15 11.85
CA THR A 100 -10.09 -2.86 12.38
C THR A 100 -9.80 -4.28 12.84
N TYR A 101 -8.64 -4.81 12.54
CA TYR A 101 -8.29 -6.23 12.72
C TYR A 101 -9.30 -7.18 12.05
N GLY A 102 -10.08 -6.67 11.07
CA GLY A 102 -11.18 -7.38 10.43
C GLY A 102 -12.39 -7.65 11.33
N SER A 103 -12.47 -7.02 12.52
CA SER A 103 -13.50 -7.28 13.52
C SER A 103 -14.45 -6.10 13.72
N PRO A 104 -15.77 -6.34 13.81
CA PRO A 104 -16.75 -5.31 14.16
C PRO A 104 -16.45 -4.61 15.51
N ILE A 105 -15.80 -5.30 16.45
CA ILE A 105 -15.38 -4.74 17.76
C ILE A 105 -14.49 -3.51 17.57
N PHE A 106 -13.63 -3.53 16.54
CA PHE A 106 -12.67 -2.48 16.24
C PHE A 106 -13.04 -1.68 14.98
N ALA A 107 -14.28 -1.77 14.51
CA ALA A 107 -14.71 -1.14 13.25
C ALA A 107 -14.38 0.35 13.12
N ASN A 108 -14.29 1.08 14.23
CA ASN A 108 -13.98 2.51 14.27
C ASN A 108 -12.66 2.82 15.00
N HIS A 109 -11.82 1.80 15.25
CA HIS A 109 -10.57 2.00 15.97
C HIS A 109 -9.54 2.73 15.08
N VAL A 110 -8.94 3.78 15.63
CA VAL A 110 -7.85 4.53 15.01
C VAL A 110 -6.69 4.57 16.01
N PRO A 111 -5.59 3.85 15.75
CA PRO A 111 -4.46 3.80 16.66
C PRO A 111 -3.73 5.14 16.72
N ALA A 112 -3.27 5.52 17.92
CA ALA A 112 -2.49 6.74 18.14
C ALA A 112 -1.01 6.57 17.73
N THR A 113 -0.51 5.34 17.72
CA THR A 113 0.89 5.00 17.39
C THR A 113 0.96 3.93 16.31
N SER A 114 2.01 3.97 15.50
CA SER A 114 2.27 2.92 14.53
C SER A 114 2.98 1.73 15.19
N HIS A 115 2.73 0.55 14.65
CA HIS A 115 3.53 -0.63 14.98
C HIS A 115 5.01 -0.42 14.56
N PRO A 116 6.01 -0.89 15.33
CA PRO A 116 7.44 -0.69 15.00
C PRO A 116 7.84 -1.13 13.59
N LEU A 117 7.18 -2.14 13.03
CA LEU A 117 7.39 -2.56 11.65
C LEU A 117 6.99 -1.47 10.65
N VAL A 118 5.84 -0.81 10.87
CA VAL A 118 5.36 0.29 10.00
C VAL A 118 6.32 1.47 10.08
N GLU A 119 6.74 1.84 11.30
CA GLU A 119 7.73 2.89 11.49
C GLU A 119 9.05 2.59 10.76
N ARG A 120 9.46 1.31 10.77
CA ARG A 120 10.66 0.89 10.02
C ARG A 120 10.47 0.99 8.51
N ILE A 121 9.32 0.57 7.98
CA ILE A 121 8.98 0.69 6.55
C ILE A 121 9.03 2.17 6.14
N GLU A 122 8.41 3.05 6.91
CA GLU A 122 8.36 4.48 6.62
C GLU A 122 9.73 5.14 6.74
N ARG A 123 10.52 4.80 7.76
CA ARG A 123 11.92 5.25 7.88
C ARG A 123 12.80 4.78 6.72
N LYS A 124 12.48 3.65 6.11
CA LYS A 124 13.13 3.16 4.88
C LYS A 124 12.51 3.76 3.60
N GLY A 125 11.68 4.80 3.73
CA GLY A 125 11.09 5.51 2.60
C GLY A 125 9.91 4.80 1.94
N GLY A 126 9.28 3.82 2.59
CA GLY A 126 8.03 3.25 2.12
C GLY A 126 6.85 4.17 2.41
N ILE A 127 5.95 4.35 1.46
CA ILE A 127 4.76 5.20 1.59
C ILE A 127 3.52 4.32 1.74
N VAL A 128 2.87 4.39 2.91
CA VAL A 128 1.65 3.63 3.18
C VAL A 128 0.47 4.24 2.42
N MET A 129 -0.14 3.45 1.51
CA MET A 129 -1.31 3.83 0.72
C MET A 129 -2.63 3.52 1.41
N GLY A 130 -2.64 2.47 2.23
CA GLY A 130 -3.85 2.01 2.91
C GLY A 130 -3.65 0.69 3.65
N LYS A 131 -4.77 0.20 4.21
CA LYS A 131 -4.85 -1.07 4.93
C LYS A 131 -5.43 -2.13 4.02
N SER A 132 -4.70 -3.26 3.88
CA SER A 132 -5.16 -4.39 3.09
C SER A 132 -6.06 -5.32 3.90
N ASN A 133 -7.10 -5.83 3.25
CA ASN A 133 -8.12 -6.67 3.87
C ASN A 133 -7.54 -7.99 4.42
N THR A 134 -8.15 -8.47 5.51
CA THR A 134 -7.74 -9.67 6.27
C THR A 134 -8.98 -10.40 6.77
N PRO A 135 -8.95 -11.71 7.04
CA PRO A 135 -9.98 -12.32 7.89
C PRO A 135 -9.91 -11.76 9.31
N GLU A 136 -11.00 -11.87 10.05
CA GLU A 136 -11.10 -11.39 11.44
C GLU A 136 -9.94 -11.95 12.28
N PHE A 137 -9.20 -11.04 12.95
CA PHE A 137 -7.98 -11.34 13.72
C PHE A 137 -6.94 -12.19 12.98
N GLY A 138 -6.97 -12.19 11.65
CA GLY A 138 -6.09 -13.01 10.82
C GLY A 138 -6.41 -14.50 10.80
N ALA A 139 -7.50 -14.92 11.45
CA ALA A 139 -7.88 -16.32 11.60
C ALA A 139 -8.72 -16.79 10.41
N GLY A 140 -8.07 -17.42 9.43
CA GLY A 140 -8.78 -18.02 8.28
C GLY A 140 -7.93 -18.15 7.02
N GLY A 141 -8.27 -19.15 6.20
CA GLY A 141 -7.64 -19.43 4.90
C GLY A 141 -8.22 -18.63 3.74
N SER A 142 -9.24 -17.80 3.98
CA SER A 142 -9.86 -16.92 3.00
C SER A 142 -10.05 -15.52 3.57
N THR A 143 -9.87 -14.51 2.73
CA THR A 143 -9.94 -13.11 3.17
C THR A 143 -11.35 -12.56 3.02
N PHE A 144 -12.08 -12.60 4.12
CA PHE A 144 -13.38 -11.95 4.31
C PHE A 144 -13.59 -11.62 5.78
N ASN A 145 -14.40 -10.61 6.07
CA ASN A 145 -14.83 -10.25 7.42
C ASN A 145 -16.13 -9.46 7.36
N GLU A 146 -16.76 -9.23 8.52
CA GLU A 146 -18.05 -8.54 8.61
C GLU A 146 -17.94 -7.01 8.48
N VAL A 147 -16.72 -6.44 8.58
CA VAL A 147 -16.49 -4.99 8.47
C VAL A 147 -16.45 -4.56 7.01
N PHE A 148 -15.73 -5.31 6.16
CA PHE A 148 -15.41 -4.92 4.78
C PHE A 148 -15.94 -5.90 3.73
N GLY A 149 -16.39 -7.07 4.14
CA GLY A 149 -16.74 -8.15 3.23
C GLY A 149 -15.51 -8.89 2.71
N ARG A 150 -15.66 -9.50 1.52
CA ARG A 150 -14.65 -10.38 0.94
C ARG A 150 -13.72 -9.64 -0.03
N THR A 151 -12.45 -10.02 -0.04
CA THR A 151 -11.53 -9.75 -1.15
C THR A 151 -11.67 -10.84 -2.21
N ARG A 152 -11.70 -10.44 -3.47
CA ARG A 152 -11.94 -11.32 -4.62
C ARG A 152 -10.66 -11.63 -5.36
N ASN A 153 -10.62 -12.79 -5.99
CA ASN A 153 -9.51 -13.17 -6.85
C ASN A 153 -9.52 -12.29 -8.13
N PRO A 154 -8.42 -11.58 -8.47
CA PRO A 154 -8.41 -10.64 -9.58
C PRO A 154 -8.50 -11.30 -10.97
N TRP A 155 -8.17 -12.59 -11.07
CA TRP A 155 -8.31 -13.34 -12.33
C TRP A 155 -9.72 -13.92 -12.53
N ASN A 156 -10.45 -14.14 -11.42
CA ASN A 156 -11.83 -14.58 -11.44
C ASN A 156 -12.54 -14.12 -10.16
N THR A 157 -13.27 -13.01 -10.25
CA THR A 157 -13.92 -12.37 -9.10
C THR A 157 -15.05 -13.19 -8.46
N SER A 158 -15.44 -14.31 -9.03
CA SER A 158 -16.37 -15.27 -8.38
C SER A 158 -15.68 -16.12 -7.31
N LEU A 159 -14.33 -16.22 -7.35
CA LEU A 159 -13.53 -17.03 -6.46
C LEU A 159 -12.97 -16.22 -5.30
N THR A 160 -12.57 -16.93 -4.24
CA THR A 160 -11.77 -16.37 -3.15
C THR A 160 -10.33 -16.11 -3.61
N CYS A 161 -9.70 -15.08 -3.06
CA CYS A 161 -8.27 -14.82 -3.26
C CYS A 161 -7.36 -15.64 -2.32
N GLY A 162 -7.93 -16.47 -1.43
CA GLY A 162 -7.20 -17.10 -0.34
C GLY A 162 -6.95 -16.14 0.83
N GLY A 163 -6.04 -16.49 1.70
CA GLY A 163 -5.72 -15.70 2.92
C GLY A 163 -4.59 -16.37 3.73
N SER A 164 -4.29 -15.78 4.83
CA SER A 164 -4.89 -14.61 5.52
C SER A 164 -4.45 -13.24 4.97
N THR A 165 -3.48 -13.15 4.06
CA THR A 165 -2.96 -11.91 3.48
C THR A 165 -3.57 -11.65 2.08
N GLY A 166 -4.84 -12.02 1.87
CA GLY A 166 -5.46 -11.93 0.55
C GLY A 166 -5.54 -10.52 0.00
N GLY A 167 -5.90 -9.53 0.82
CA GLY A 167 -5.91 -8.12 0.40
C GLY A 167 -4.52 -7.65 -0.06
N GLY A 168 -3.47 -7.94 0.70
CA GLY A 168 -2.10 -7.61 0.31
C GLY A 168 -1.67 -8.29 -1.00
N SER A 169 -1.96 -9.59 -1.13
CA SER A 169 -1.62 -10.34 -2.36
C SER A 169 -2.35 -9.80 -3.58
N VAL A 170 -3.62 -9.47 -3.44
CA VAL A 170 -4.43 -8.91 -4.54
C VAL A 170 -3.94 -7.52 -4.90
N SER A 171 -3.67 -6.64 -3.93
CA SER A 171 -3.20 -5.28 -4.21
C SER A 171 -1.86 -5.24 -4.97
N VAL A 172 -0.96 -6.20 -4.72
CA VAL A 172 0.27 -6.35 -5.51
C VAL A 172 -0.03 -6.94 -6.89
N ALA A 173 -0.88 -7.97 -6.96
CA ALA A 173 -1.21 -8.64 -8.22
C ALA A 173 -1.94 -7.72 -9.22
N THR A 174 -2.71 -6.77 -8.74
CA THR A 174 -3.45 -5.79 -9.55
C THR A 174 -2.64 -4.53 -9.86
N GLY A 175 -1.45 -4.37 -9.29
CA GLY A 175 -0.60 -3.19 -9.48
C GLY A 175 -1.05 -1.95 -8.69
N GLU A 176 -1.82 -2.13 -7.62
CA GLU A 176 -2.24 -1.04 -6.72
C GLU A 176 -1.08 -0.53 -5.88
N VAL A 177 -0.21 -1.43 -5.48
CA VAL A 177 1.03 -1.16 -4.73
C VAL A 177 2.14 -2.09 -5.18
N TRP A 178 3.39 -1.76 -4.84
CA TRP A 178 4.57 -2.57 -5.20
C TRP A 178 4.99 -3.56 -4.13
N LEU A 179 4.62 -3.30 -2.87
CA LEU A 179 4.87 -4.18 -1.73
C LEU A 179 3.64 -4.23 -0.83
N ALA A 180 3.44 -5.36 -0.18
CA ALA A 180 2.41 -5.55 0.83
C ALA A 180 3.00 -6.25 2.07
N HIS A 181 2.55 -5.80 3.24
CA HIS A 181 2.83 -6.44 4.53
C HIS A 181 1.59 -7.23 4.97
#